data_f5b263850c14365ce661092d38e923bb
#
_entry.id   f5b263850c14365ce661092d38e923bb
#
_cell.length_a   1.000
_cell.length_b   1.000
_cell.length_c   1.000
_cell.angle_alpha   90.00
_cell.angle_beta   90.00
_cell.angle_gamma   90.00
#
_symmetry.space_group_name_H-M   'P 1'
#
loop_
_entity.id
_entity.type
_entity.pdbx_description
1 polymer ?
#
loop_
_entity_poly.entity_id
_entity_poly.type
_entity_poly.pdbx_seq_one_letter_code
_entity_poly.pdbx_strand_id
1 'polypeptide(L)'
;MNEEKKSQIIAYIRNQLTLSGQRLKELTFDGQGNKLPYRDVYHTLKNYIGEFVKGESEPRWLALAGLRGVGKTTVLAQLFTDCEWESNHKLYLSLDQTTNLGFSLTEILAAYEEFLGASLETLKNPILLLLDEVQYQENWAITVKTIYDRTNKVFILATGSSALSLQTNADVSRRMVLEKIYPLGFAEYAHARFAKELPEGLPGRLKNALFFSDISEDVYKALQKETALVNAFWTGIERFEIDRYVKFGTLPFAIRIQNESTIYKQISQVMDAVIDKDVAKLNTFDKQTLPKLSQLLYALSGADIVSVVKLADTTRLDPRTVTQVLDAFEKTEVLLRVLPYGAHYSQVKKPSKYLFTSSAYRAMYYNLVGSIEQYENYKGKLLEDVMGMYLMRLFGSKLGITSLTYDSAELGADFILETKPQGGKIVIEAGMGKKKQRGFDQVVNTLSKVEGKYGLLVSQGNLALDKEANCVSVPLEYFLLL
;
A
#
# COMPACT_ATOMS: atom_id res chain seq x y z
N MET A 1 9.95 -24.67 -29.29
CA MET A 1 10.89 -24.86 -28.15
C MET A 1 11.81 -26.02 -28.53
N ASN A 2 13.15 -25.89 -28.37
CA ASN A 2 14.04 -27.00 -28.62
C ASN A 2 13.99 -28.01 -27.44
N GLU A 3 14.40 -29.27 -27.67
CA GLU A 3 14.32 -30.35 -26.68
C GLU A 3 15.18 -30.06 -25.41
N GLU A 4 16.31 -29.40 -25.58
CA GLU A 4 17.18 -29.01 -24.44
C GLU A 4 16.51 -28.01 -23.53
N LYS A 5 15.94 -26.92 -24.07
CA LYS A 5 15.19 -25.93 -23.29
C LYS A 5 13.96 -26.55 -22.63
N LYS A 6 13.27 -27.43 -23.30
CA LYS A 6 12.12 -28.17 -22.76
C LYS A 6 12.54 -29.01 -21.54
N SER A 7 13.63 -29.74 -21.63
CA SER A 7 14.17 -30.53 -20.53
C SER A 7 14.57 -29.65 -19.32
N GLN A 8 15.16 -28.48 -19.57
CA GLN A 8 15.51 -27.52 -18.52
C GLN A 8 14.26 -26.98 -17.83
N ILE A 9 13.18 -26.66 -18.54
CA ILE A 9 11.92 -26.17 -17.97
C ILE A 9 11.25 -27.28 -17.15
N ILE A 10 11.22 -28.52 -17.61
CA ILE A 10 10.66 -29.64 -16.86
C ILE A 10 11.44 -29.87 -15.56
N ALA A 11 12.77 -29.81 -15.62
CA ALA A 11 13.62 -29.88 -14.42
C ALA A 11 13.33 -28.73 -13.44
N TYR A 12 13.15 -27.50 -13.96
CA TYR A 12 12.77 -26.35 -13.16
C TYR A 12 11.42 -26.58 -12.47
N ILE A 13 10.40 -27.05 -13.18
CA ILE A 13 9.07 -27.33 -12.63
C ILE A 13 9.15 -28.39 -11.54
N ARG A 14 9.86 -29.49 -11.75
CA ARG A 14 10.07 -30.53 -10.74
C ARG A 14 10.69 -29.97 -9.47
N ASN A 15 11.72 -29.14 -9.62
CA ASN A 15 12.34 -28.46 -8.48
C ASN A 15 11.38 -27.50 -7.77
N GLN A 16 10.57 -26.73 -8.52
CA GLN A 16 9.56 -25.85 -7.92
C GLN A 16 8.53 -26.65 -7.13
N LEU A 17 7.96 -27.72 -7.68
CA LEU A 17 6.96 -28.54 -7.00
C LEU A 17 7.53 -29.24 -5.75
N THR A 18 8.81 -29.64 -5.78
CA THR A 18 9.47 -30.32 -4.64
C THR A 18 9.91 -29.33 -3.56
N LEU A 19 10.50 -28.19 -3.93
CA LEU A 19 11.19 -27.30 -3.00
C LEU A 19 10.36 -26.08 -2.59
N SER A 20 9.35 -25.68 -3.39
CA SER A 20 8.55 -24.49 -3.10
C SER A 20 7.84 -24.61 -1.77
N GLY A 21 7.34 -25.78 -1.41
CA GLY A 21 6.67 -26.00 -0.13
C GLY A 21 7.55 -25.60 1.07
N GLN A 22 8.79 -26.06 1.09
CA GLN A 22 9.74 -25.70 2.14
C GLN A 22 10.17 -24.23 2.07
N ARG A 23 10.58 -23.76 0.89
CA ARG A 23 11.04 -22.37 0.68
C ARG A 23 9.97 -21.34 1.02
N LEU A 24 8.73 -21.55 0.57
CA LEU A 24 7.62 -20.66 0.88
C LEU A 24 7.25 -20.73 2.35
N LYS A 25 7.31 -21.91 2.96
CA LYS A 25 7.10 -22.05 4.40
C LYS A 25 8.09 -21.22 5.20
N GLU A 26 9.37 -21.21 4.83
CA GLU A 26 10.39 -20.37 5.46
C GLU A 26 10.06 -18.87 5.38
N LEU A 27 9.45 -18.41 4.30
CA LEU A 27 9.00 -17.01 4.16
C LEU A 27 7.79 -16.65 5.05
N THR A 28 7.14 -17.65 5.67
CA THR A 28 6.04 -17.41 6.61
C THR A 28 6.49 -17.33 8.06
N PHE A 29 7.80 -17.47 8.32
CA PHE A 29 8.39 -17.35 9.63
C PHE A 29 9.42 -16.21 9.67
N ASP A 30 9.64 -15.69 10.86
CA ASP A 30 10.72 -14.73 11.09
C ASP A 30 12.06 -15.43 11.34
N GLY A 31 13.15 -14.66 11.46
CA GLY A 31 14.48 -15.19 11.77
C GLY A 31 14.62 -15.86 13.14
N GLN A 32 13.59 -15.80 13.99
CA GLN A 32 13.52 -16.47 15.30
C GLN A 32 12.61 -17.71 15.29
N GLY A 33 12.02 -18.03 14.13
CA GLY A 33 11.13 -19.19 13.97
C GLY A 33 9.69 -18.96 14.40
N ASN A 34 9.29 -17.70 14.66
CA ASN A 34 7.88 -17.39 14.94
C ASN A 34 7.11 -17.19 13.63
N LYS A 35 5.88 -17.70 13.57
CA LYS A 35 5.02 -17.51 12.41
C LYS A 35 4.69 -16.01 12.24
N LEU A 36 4.86 -15.50 11.01
CA LEU A 36 4.47 -14.14 10.68
C LEU A 36 2.95 -14.00 10.72
N PRO A 37 2.41 -12.90 11.27
CA PRO A 37 0.97 -12.70 11.34
C PRO A 37 0.38 -12.55 9.93
N TYR A 38 -0.87 -12.90 9.81
CA TYR A 38 -1.63 -12.68 8.59
C TYR A 38 -2.01 -11.21 8.45
N ARG A 39 -1.94 -10.71 7.21
CA ARG A 39 -2.45 -9.39 6.84
C ARG A 39 -3.96 -9.48 6.55
N ASP A 40 -4.69 -8.38 6.70
CA ASP A 40 -6.14 -8.35 6.41
C ASP A 40 -6.45 -8.88 5.00
N VAL A 41 -5.64 -8.50 4.02
CA VAL A 41 -5.79 -8.96 2.64
C VAL A 41 -5.65 -10.48 2.49
N TYR A 42 -4.87 -11.15 3.35
CA TYR A 42 -4.77 -12.61 3.35
C TYR A 42 -6.14 -13.26 3.56
N HIS A 43 -6.91 -12.77 4.53
CA HIS A 43 -8.23 -13.32 4.82
C HIS A 43 -9.20 -13.11 3.65
N THR A 44 -9.14 -11.95 3.01
CA THR A 44 -9.91 -11.66 1.79
C THR A 44 -9.58 -12.66 0.67
N LEU A 45 -8.28 -12.86 0.39
CA LEU A 45 -7.83 -13.78 -0.66
C LEU A 45 -8.15 -15.24 -0.32
N LYS A 46 -8.02 -15.64 0.95
CA LYS A 46 -8.38 -16.98 1.41
C LYS A 46 -9.88 -17.26 1.25
N ASN A 47 -10.73 -16.27 1.47
CA ASN A 47 -12.17 -16.40 1.25
C ASN A 47 -12.49 -16.66 -0.24
N TYR A 48 -11.86 -15.93 -1.18
CA TYR A 48 -12.01 -16.20 -2.62
C TYR A 48 -11.61 -17.62 -3.01
N ILE A 49 -10.50 -18.13 -2.46
CA ILE A 49 -10.08 -19.53 -2.67
C ILE A 49 -11.14 -20.49 -2.11
N GLY A 50 -11.71 -20.20 -0.94
CA GLY A 50 -12.75 -21.01 -0.32
C GLY A 50 -14.06 -21.05 -1.11
N GLU A 51 -14.48 -19.91 -1.69
CA GLU A 51 -15.65 -19.80 -2.57
C GLU A 51 -15.43 -20.58 -3.87
N PHE A 52 -14.25 -20.44 -4.47
CA PHE A 52 -13.87 -21.22 -5.66
C PHE A 52 -13.95 -22.74 -5.41
N VAL A 53 -13.48 -23.22 -4.27
CA VAL A 53 -13.54 -24.65 -3.90
C VAL A 53 -14.99 -25.15 -3.75
N LYS A 54 -15.91 -24.31 -3.27
CA LYS A 54 -17.33 -24.65 -3.12
C LYS A 54 -18.07 -24.72 -4.46
N GLY A 55 -17.43 -24.35 -5.55
CA GLY A 55 -18.03 -24.37 -6.89
C GLY A 55 -18.60 -23.03 -7.35
N GLU A 56 -18.41 -21.97 -6.57
CA GLU A 56 -18.60 -20.58 -7.00
C GLU A 56 -17.40 -20.25 -7.89
N SER A 57 -17.60 -20.30 -9.19
CA SER A 57 -16.49 -20.28 -10.16
C SER A 57 -15.81 -18.93 -10.32
N GLU A 58 -16.43 -17.85 -9.87
CA GLU A 58 -15.93 -16.47 -10.05
C GLU A 58 -15.99 -15.66 -8.75
N PRO A 59 -15.01 -14.80 -8.49
CA PRO A 59 -13.78 -14.57 -9.26
C PRO A 59 -12.71 -15.62 -8.97
N ARG A 60 -12.04 -16.11 -10.02
CA ARG A 60 -10.92 -17.08 -9.92
C ARG A 60 -9.60 -16.55 -10.50
N TRP A 61 -9.56 -15.30 -10.90
CA TRP A 61 -8.35 -14.58 -11.25
C TRP A 61 -8.26 -13.30 -10.44
N LEU A 62 -7.32 -13.28 -9.52
CA LEU A 62 -7.05 -12.15 -8.64
C LEU A 62 -5.66 -11.57 -8.94
N ALA A 63 -5.53 -10.28 -8.70
CA ALA A 63 -4.25 -9.60 -8.67
C ALA A 63 -4.06 -8.88 -7.34
N LEU A 64 -2.91 -9.05 -6.71
CA LEU A 64 -2.52 -8.36 -5.50
C LEU A 64 -1.48 -7.30 -5.84
N ALA A 65 -1.91 -6.05 -5.88
CA ALA A 65 -1.05 -4.90 -6.14
C ALA A 65 -0.63 -4.18 -4.87
N GLY A 66 0.54 -3.58 -4.87
CA GLY A 66 1.01 -2.75 -3.77
C GLY A 66 2.50 -2.46 -3.84
N LEU A 67 2.90 -1.53 -3.01
CA LEU A 67 4.26 -1.03 -2.92
C LEU A 67 5.30 -2.16 -2.77
N ARG A 68 6.51 -1.95 -3.27
CA ARG A 68 7.61 -2.90 -3.03
C ARG A 68 7.95 -2.97 -1.53
N GLY A 69 8.12 -4.18 -0.99
CA GLY A 69 8.45 -4.39 0.43
C GLY A 69 7.26 -4.46 1.39
N VAL A 70 6.01 -4.36 0.94
CA VAL A 70 4.82 -4.46 1.81
C VAL A 70 4.38 -5.89 2.15
N GLY A 71 5.08 -6.92 1.63
CA GLY A 71 4.83 -8.32 2.00
C GLY A 71 3.97 -9.12 1.02
N LYS A 72 3.85 -8.74 -0.25
CA LYS A 72 3.09 -9.49 -1.27
C LYS A 72 3.51 -10.96 -1.36
N THR A 73 4.81 -11.22 -1.52
CA THR A 73 5.37 -12.58 -1.58
C THR A 73 5.09 -13.38 -0.31
N THR A 74 5.12 -12.72 0.88
CA THR A 74 4.77 -13.39 2.14
C THR A 74 3.31 -13.82 2.16
N VAL A 75 2.38 -12.99 1.67
CA VAL A 75 0.96 -13.36 1.56
C VAL A 75 0.78 -14.55 0.60
N LEU A 76 1.47 -14.57 -0.55
CA LEU A 76 1.45 -15.74 -1.45
C LEU A 76 1.99 -17.00 -0.75
N ALA A 77 3.09 -16.86 -0.01
CA ALA A 77 3.69 -17.97 0.74
C ALA A 77 2.75 -18.52 1.81
N GLN A 78 2.05 -17.65 2.54
CA GLN A 78 1.04 -18.04 3.52
C GLN A 78 -0.12 -18.77 2.86
N LEU A 79 -0.68 -18.25 1.76
CA LEU A 79 -1.76 -18.91 1.02
C LEU A 79 -1.33 -20.27 0.46
N PHE A 80 -0.12 -20.38 -0.09
CA PHE A 80 0.43 -21.64 -0.59
C PHE A 80 0.57 -22.68 0.53
N THR A 81 1.10 -22.26 1.68
CA THR A 81 1.37 -23.14 2.82
C THR A 81 0.08 -23.62 3.49
N ASP A 82 -0.91 -22.74 3.59
CA ASP A 82 -2.18 -23.04 4.24
C ASP A 82 -3.20 -23.70 3.27
N CYS A 83 -2.88 -23.82 1.98
CA CYS A 83 -3.68 -24.55 1.02
C CYS A 83 -3.39 -26.06 1.10
N GLU A 84 -4.41 -26.85 1.43
CA GLU A 84 -4.31 -28.30 1.66
C GLU A 84 -4.32 -29.14 0.37
N TRP A 85 -4.31 -28.50 -0.82
CA TRP A 85 -4.27 -29.23 -2.08
C TRP A 85 -2.94 -29.98 -2.26
N GLU A 86 -2.96 -31.03 -3.05
CA GLU A 86 -1.78 -31.82 -3.38
C GLU A 86 -0.66 -30.93 -3.97
N SER A 87 0.60 -31.26 -3.67
CA SER A 87 1.76 -30.44 -4.05
C SER A 87 1.86 -30.21 -5.57
N ASN A 88 1.47 -31.21 -6.39
CA ASN A 88 1.44 -31.10 -7.85
C ASN A 88 0.29 -30.23 -8.38
N HIS A 89 -0.68 -29.87 -7.56
CA HIS A 89 -1.78 -28.96 -7.87
C HIS A 89 -1.58 -27.52 -7.32
N LYS A 90 -0.39 -27.22 -6.81
CA LYS A 90 0.00 -25.89 -6.35
C LYS A 90 1.27 -25.47 -7.05
N LEU A 91 1.19 -24.50 -7.96
CA LEU A 91 2.34 -24.00 -8.68
C LEU A 91 2.61 -22.54 -8.29
N TYR A 92 3.79 -22.30 -7.71
CA TYR A 92 4.32 -20.97 -7.46
C TYR A 92 5.43 -20.65 -8.47
N LEU A 93 5.34 -19.51 -9.12
CA LEU A 93 6.34 -19.01 -10.08
C LEU A 93 6.71 -17.57 -9.75
N SER A 94 8.01 -17.32 -9.56
CA SER A 94 8.56 -15.96 -9.51
C SER A 94 8.97 -15.56 -10.93
N LEU A 95 8.22 -14.62 -11.54
CA LEU A 95 8.40 -14.29 -12.95
C LEU A 95 9.68 -13.47 -13.23
N ASP A 96 10.27 -12.84 -12.21
CA ASP A 96 11.61 -12.27 -12.30
C ASP A 96 12.69 -13.37 -12.46
N GLN A 97 12.58 -14.47 -11.70
CA GLN A 97 13.50 -15.59 -11.80
C GLN A 97 13.35 -16.32 -13.14
N THR A 98 12.12 -16.59 -13.58
CA THR A 98 11.89 -17.29 -14.84
C THR A 98 12.35 -16.46 -16.03
N THR A 99 12.20 -15.14 -16.00
CA THR A 99 12.71 -14.23 -17.01
C THR A 99 14.25 -14.26 -17.08
N ASN A 100 14.92 -14.26 -15.94
CA ASN A 100 16.39 -14.37 -15.88
C ASN A 100 16.90 -15.71 -16.42
N LEU A 101 16.11 -16.78 -16.33
CA LEU A 101 16.42 -18.08 -16.91
C LEU A 101 16.06 -18.16 -18.39
N GLY A 102 15.43 -17.13 -18.98
CA GLY A 102 14.98 -17.11 -20.37
C GLY A 102 13.75 -17.97 -20.63
N PHE A 103 12.95 -18.27 -19.60
CA PHE A 103 11.71 -19.06 -19.71
C PHE A 103 10.49 -18.14 -19.75
N SER A 104 9.66 -18.29 -20.78
CA SER A 104 8.37 -17.61 -20.82
C SER A 104 7.31 -18.36 -19.99
N LEU A 105 6.32 -17.63 -19.49
CA LEU A 105 5.19 -18.22 -18.75
C LEU A 105 4.44 -19.27 -19.62
N THR A 106 4.28 -19.00 -20.91
CA THR A 106 3.64 -19.94 -21.84
C THR A 106 4.41 -21.26 -21.96
N GLU A 107 5.75 -21.20 -22.06
CA GLU A 107 6.58 -22.42 -22.13
C GLU A 107 6.52 -23.21 -20.82
N ILE A 108 6.54 -22.52 -19.67
CA ILE A 108 6.45 -23.16 -18.36
C ILE A 108 5.10 -23.86 -18.19
N LEU A 109 3.99 -23.23 -18.57
CA LEU A 109 2.67 -23.82 -18.40
C LEU A 109 2.46 -25.01 -19.34
N ALA A 110 2.98 -24.97 -20.58
CA ALA A 110 2.96 -26.12 -21.49
C ALA A 110 3.76 -27.31 -20.92
N ALA A 111 4.93 -27.05 -20.32
CA ALA A 111 5.72 -28.09 -19.67
C ALA A 111 5.07 -28.59 -18.37
N TYR A 112 4.30 -27.76 -17.67
CA TYR A 112 3.52 -28.17 -16.50
C TYR A 112 2.36 -29.10 -16.86
N GLU A 113 1.62 -28.84 -17.96
CA GLU A 113 0.62 -29.77 -18.51
C GLU A 113 1.25 -31.13 -18.85
N GLU A 114 2.43 -31.14 -19.47
CA GLU A 114 3.16 -32.38 -19.75
C GLU A 114 3.58 -33.11 -18.45
N PHE A 115 4.06 -32.38 -17.45
CA PHE A 115 4.39 -32.96 -16.15
C PHE A 115 3.17 -33.59 -15.45
N LEU A 116 1.99 -32.96 -15.56
CA LEU A 116 0.74 -33.49 -15.03
C LEU A 116 0.19 -34.68 -15.84
N GLY A 117 0.68 -34.88 -17.06
CA GLY A 117 0.13 -35.87 -18.00
C GLY A 117 -1.29 -35.58 -18.46
N ALA A 118 -1.76 -34.33 -18.31
CA ALA A 118 -3.10 -33.88 -18.61
C ALA A 118 -3.12 -32.40 -19.02
N SER A 119 -3.98 -32.03 -19.96
CA SER A 119 -4.27 -30.63 -20.26
C SER A 119 -5.02 -29.97 -19.10
N LEU A 120 -4.78 -28.69 -18.87
CA LEU A 120 -5.51 -27.89 -17.87
C LEU A 120 -7.04 -27.93 -18.07
N GLU A 121 -7.51 -28.19 -19.29
CA GLU A 121 -8.93 -28.35 -19.63
C GLU A 121 -9.54 -29.66 -19.11
N THR A 122 -8.73 -30.71 -19.01
CA THR A 122 -9.18 -32.06 -18.66
C THR A 122 -8.95 -32.40 -17.20
N LEU A 123 -8.45 -31.46 -16.40
CA LEU A 123 -8.17 -31.65 -14.98
C LEU A 123 -9.44 -32.00 -14.20
N LYS A 124 -9.31 -32.97 -13.31
CA LYS A 124 -10.36 -33.33 -12.37
C LYS A 124 -10.32 -32.45 -11.12
N ASN A 125 -9.13 -32.22 -10.60
CA ASN A 125 -8.88 -31.45 -9.39
C ASN A 125 -8.45 -30.01 -9.71
N PRO A 126 -8.78 -29.03 -8.90
CA PRO A 126 -8.38 -27.63 -9.12
C PRO A 126 -6.87 -27.44 -8.94
N ILE A 127 -6.36 -26.38 -9.58
CA ILE A 127 -4.97 -25.91 -9.45
C ILE A 127 -4.95 -24.52 -8.84
N LEU A 128 -4.04 -24.31 -7.88
CA LEU A 128 -3.64 -22.99 -7.38
C LEU A 128 -2.39 -22.52 -8.13
N LEU A 129 -2.54 -21.51 -8.98
CA LEU A 129 -1.45 -20.88 -9.72
C LEU A 129 -1.12 -19.53 -9.09
N LEU A 130 0.04 -19.45 -8.45
CA LEU A 130 0.57 -18.24 -7.82
C LEU A 130 1.71 -17.67 -8.66
N LEU A 131 1.51 -16.46 -9.18
CA LEU A 131 2.45 -15.75 -10.04
C LEU A 131 2.98 -14.52 -9.30
N ASP A 132 4.24 -14.53 -8.93
CA ASP A 132 4.87 -13.42 -8.22
C ASP A 132 5.65 -12.52 -9.19
N GLU A 133 5.57 -11.20 -8.96
CA GLU A 133 6.27 -10.17 -9.73
C GLU A 133 5.99 -10.23 -11.25
N VAL A 134 4.70 -10.28 -11.62
CA VAL A 134 4.25 -10.53 -13.02
C VAL A 134 4.72 -9.49 -14.03
N GLN A 135 5.06 -8.27 -13.60
CA GLN A 135 5.56 -7.21 -14.46
C GLN A 135 6.92 -7.53 -15.11
N TYR A 136 7.57 -8.63 -14.73
CA TYR A 136 8.82 -9.04 -15.35
C TYR A 136 8.63 -9.79 -16.68
N GLN A 137 7.40 -10.19 -17.02
CA GLN A 137 7.07 -10.80 -18.31
C GLN A 137 6.00 -9.99 -19.05
N GLU A 138 6.32 -9.48 -20.23
CA GLU A 138 5.46 -8.56 -20.99
C GLU A 138 4.08 -9.13 -21.34
N ASN A 139 4.00 -10.41 -21.70
CA ASN A 139 2.77 -11.06 -22.17
C ASN A 139 2.06 -11.91 -21.10
N TRP A 140 2.43 -11.76 -19.82
CA TRP A 140 1.87 -12.58 -18.75
C TRP A 140 0.33 -12.57 -18.72
N ALA A 141 -0.28 -11.39 -18.86
CA ALA A 141 -1.73 -11.21 -18.78
C ALA A 141 -2.48 -11.91 -19.93
N ILE A 142 -1.91 -11.92 -21.14
CA ILE A 142 -2.47 -12.62 -22.28
C ILE A 142 -2.38 -14.13 -22.07
N THR A 143 -1.25 -14.62 -21.57
CA THR A 143 -1.06 -16.04 -21.25
C THR A 143 -2.04 -16.50 -20.16
N VAL A 144 -2.19 -15.72 -19.08
CA VAL A 144 -3.15 -16.00 -18.01
C VAL A 144 -4.59 -15.97 -18.52
N LYS A 145 -4.94 -15.00 -19.37
CA LYS A 145 -6.25 -14.92 -20.01
C LYS A 145 -6.55 -16.19 -20.81
N THR A 146 -5.58 -16.69 -21.56
CA THR A 146 -5.76 -17.92 -22.34
C THR A 146 -6.10 -19.10 -21.45
N ILE A 147 -5.45 -19.26 -20.31
CA ILE A 147 -5.78 -20.31 -19.32
C ILE A 147 -7.17 -20.09 -18.75
N TYR A 148 -7.44 -18.86 -18.32
CA TYR A 148 -8.73 -18.49 -17.77
C TYR A 148 -9.89 -18.84 -18.72
N ASP A 149 -9.76 -18.53 -20.02
CA ASP A 149 -10.79 -18.82 -21.02
C ASP A 149 -10.89 -20.32 -21.36
N ARG A 150 -9.82 -21.12 -21.16
CA ARG A 150 -9.76 -22.56 -21.46
C ARG A 150 -10.35 -23.45 -20.36
N THR A 151 -10.25 -23.08 -19.10
CA THR A 151 -10.65 -23.94 -17.99
C THR A 151 -11.18 -23.16 -16.80
N ASN A 152 -12.13 -23.72 -16.07
CA ASN A 152 -12.62 -23.20 -14.79
C ASN A 152 -11.99 -23.90 -13.58
N LYS A 153 -10.93 -24.70 -13.77
CA LYS A 153 -10.26 -25.50 -12.73
C LYS A 153 -8.98 -24.84 -12.18
N VAL A 154 -8.64 -23.64 -12.65
CA VAL A 154 -7.43 -22.94 -12.18
C VAL A 154 -7.81 -21.68 -11.44
N PHE A 155 -7.43 -21.59 -10.17
CA PHE A 155 -7.45 -20.35 -9.40
C PHE A 155 -6.12 -19.64 -9.55
N ILE A 156 -6.15 -18.39 -9.97
CA ILE A 156 -4.97 -17.63 -10.34
C ILE A 156 -4.84 -16.42 -9.41
N LEU A 157 -3.69 -16.29 -8.74
CA LEU A 157 -3.33 -15.10 -7.99
C LEU A 157 -1.99 -14.57 -8.48
N ALA A 158 -2.02 -13.37 -9.05
CA ALA A 158 -0.84 -12.66 -9.57
C ALA A 158 -0.45 -11.52 -8.62
N THR A 159 0.86 -11.27 -8.43
CA THR A 159 1.33 -10.08 -7.72
C THR A 159 2.19 -9.20 -8.59
N GLY A 160 2.20 -7.90 -8.28
CA GLY A 160 3.10 -6.95 -8.91
C GLY A 160 3.34 -5.72 -8.05
N SER A 161 4.49 -5.06 -8.26
CA SER A 161 4.85 -3.82 -7.56
C SER A 161 4.13 -2.58 -8.09
N SER A 162 3.52 -2.66 -9.28
CA SER A 162 2.82 -1.54 -9.91
C SER A 162 1.40 -1.93 -10.27
N ALA A 163 0.43 -1.20 -9.77
CA ALA A 163 -0.98 -1.41 -10.10
C ALA A 163 -1.26 -1.31 -11.60
N LEU A 164 -0.47 -0.51 -12.33
CA LEU A 164 -0.65 -0.31 -13.77
C LEU A 164 -0.17 -1.48 -14.62
N SER A 165 0.92 -2.13 -14.25
CA SER A 165 1.37 -3.34 -14.96
C SER A 165 0.38 -4.49 -14.79
N LEU A 166 -0.49 -4.41 -13.79
CA LEU A 166 -1.58 -5.35 -13.57
C LEU A 166 -2.85 -4.98 -14.36
N GLN A 167 -3.05 -3.69 -14.69
CA GLN A 167 -4.29 -3.18 -15.31
C GLN A 167 -4.20 -2.94 -16.82
N THR A 168 -3.08 -3.23 -17.46
CA THR A 168 -2.74 -2.73 -18.81
C THR A 168 -3.60 -3.26 -19.97
N ASN A 169 -4.58 -4.14 -19.73
CA ASN A 169 -5.42 -4.64 -20.81
C ASN A 169 -6.91 -4.60 -20.44
N ALA A 170 -7.71 -3.84 -21.21
CA ALA A 170 -9.16 -3.72 -21.01
C ALA A 170 -9.88 -5.09 -21.04
N ASP A 171 -9.37 -6.06 -21.80
CA ASP A 171 -9.89 -7.42 -21.84
C ASP A 171 -9.60 -8.24 -20.57
N VAL A 172 -8.50 -7.93 -19.89
CA VAL A 172 -8.09 -8.56 -18.63
C VAL A 172 -8.92 -7.99 -17.47
N SER A 173 -9.18 -6.68 -17.47
CA SER A 173 -9.87 -5.99 -16.37
C SER A 173 -11.28 -6.51 -16.07
N ARG A 174 -11.93 -7.16 -17.04
CA ARG A 174 -13.26 -7.78 -16.83
C ARG A 174 -13.20 -9.16 -16.14
N ARG A 175 -12.02 -9.79 -16.13
CA ARG A 175 -11.83 -11.17 -15.61
C ARG A 175 -11.06 -11.19 -14.30
N MET A 176 -10.36 -10.12 -13.99
CA MET A 176 -9.44 -10.02 -12.88
C MET A 176 -10.00 -9.08 -11.81
N VAL A 177 -10.03 -9.54 -10.58
CA VAL A 177 -10.29 -8.68 -9.41
C VAL A 177 -8.96 -8.20 -8.85
N LEU A 178 -8.85 -6.89 -8.69
CA LEU A 178 -7.67 -6.24 -8.14
C LEU A 178 -7.86 -6.00 -6.63
N GLU A 179 -7.05 -6.66 -5.83
CA GLU A 179 -6.90 -6.38 -4.41
C GLU A 179 -5.62 -5.58 -4.16
N LYS A 180 -5.66 -4.68 -3.18
CA LYS A 180 -4.51 -3.86 -2.81
C LYS A 180 -3.97 -4.24 -1.44
N ILE A 181 -2.64 -4.30 -1.34
CA ILE A 181 -1.95 -4.39 -0.06
C ILE A 181 -1.22 -3.08 0.20
N TYR A 182 -1.63 -2.41 1.27
CA TYR A 182 -1.06 -1.13 1.69
C TYR A 182 0.12 -1.34 2.65
N PRO A 183 0.96 -0.33 2.90
CA PRO A 183 1.86 -0.34 4.03
C PRO A 183 1.12 -0.66 5.32
N LEU A 184 1.82 -1.17 6.33
CA LEU A 184 1.20 -1.58 7.61
C LEU A 184 0.49 -0.42 8.30
N GLY A 185 -0.73 -0.66 8.76
CA GLY A 185 -1.35 0.14 9.79
C GLY A 185 -0.71 -0.15 11.17
N PHE A 186 -0.93 0.74 12.15
CA PHE A 186 -0.36 0.56 13.50
C PHE A 186 -0.87 -0.73 14.17
N ALA A 187 -2.11 -1.08 13.97
CA ALA A 187 -2.67 -2.32 14.49
C ALA A 187 -1.94 -3.57 13.97
N GLU A 188 -1.68 -3.63 12.65
CA GLU A 188 -0.90 -4.71 12.05
C GLU A 188 0.56 -4.70 12.54
N TYR A 189 1.15 -3.51 12.70
CA TYR A 189 2.48 -3.34 13.30
C TYR A 189 2.51 -3.85 14.74
N ALA A 190 1.55 -3.45 15.58
CA ALA A 190 1.46 -3.86 16.98
C ALA A 190 1.22 -5.38 17.11
N HIS A 191 0.40 -5.97 16.24
CA HIS A 191 0.21 -7.40 16.19
C HIS A 191 1.52 -8.13 15.85
N ALA A 192 2.23 -7.68 14.81
CA ALA A 192 3.49 -8.30 14.38
C ALA A 192 4.64 -8.15 15.40
N ARG A 193 4.64 -7.05 16.18
CA ARG A 193 5.72 -6.72 17.11
C ARG A 193 5.47 -7.21 18.54
N PHE A 194 4.22 -7.17 19.00
CA PHE A 194 3.82 -7.41 20.38
C PHE A 194 2.75 -8.48 20.55
N ALA A 195 2.33 -9.14 19.45
CA ALA A 195 1.18 -10.04 19.42
C ALA A 195 -0.11 -9.40 19.99
N LYS A 196 -0.26 -8.08 19.80
CA LYS A 196 -1.40 -7.32 20.30
C LYS A 196 -2.54 -7.41 19.29
N GLU A 197 -3.69 -7.89 19.75
CA GLU A 197 -4.89 -8.00 18.90
C GLU A 197 -5.81 -6.80 19.11
N LEU A 198 -6.41 -6.34 18.02
CA LEU A 198 -7.44 -5.32 18.05
C LEU A 198 -8.75 -5.89 18.59
N PRO A 199 -9.45 -5.18 19.48
CA PRO A 199 -10.81 -5.54 19.86
C PRO A 199 -11.73 -5.63 18.64
N GLU A 200 -12.52 -6.70 18.58
CA GLU A 200 -13.40 -6.98 17.45
C GLU A 200 -14.34 -5.78 17.14
N GLY A 201 -14.41 -5.42 15.87
CA GLY A 201 -15.25 -4.34 15.37
C GLY A 201 -14.81 -2.92 15.74
N LEU A 202 -13.77 -2.73 16.58
CA LEU A 202 -13.31 -1.41 16.99
C LEU A 202 -12.91 -0.53 15.81
N PRO A 203 -12.12 -0.99 14.80
CA PRO A 203 -11.78 -0.16 13.63
C PRO A 203 -13.02 0.35 12.88
N GLY A 204 -14.01 -0.52 12.70
CA GLY A 204 -15.27 -0.15 12.04
C GLY A 204 -16.06 0.91 12.82
N ARG A 205 -16.13 0.80 14.16
CA ARG A 205 -16.82 1.80 14.99
C ARG A 205 -16.07 3.14 14.99
N LEU A 206 -14.73 3.13 15.08
CA LEU A 206 -13.91 4.34 14.98
C LEU A 206 -14.05 5.00 13.60
N LYS A 207 -14.00 4.20 12.52
CA LYS A 207 -14.24 4.70 11.16
C LYS A 207 -15.60 5.37 11.03
N ASN A 208 -16.66 4.72 11.54
CA ASN A 208 -18.01 5.28 11.49
C ASN A 208 -18.12 6.57 12.30
N ALA A 209 -17.55 6.60 13.51
CA ALA A 209 -17.51 7.80 14.35
C ALA A 209 -16.82 8.97 13.66
N LEU A 210 -15.61 8.74 13.10
CA LEU A 210 -14.79 9.80 12.53
C LEU A 210 -15.29 10.33 11.19
N PHE A 211 -15.91 9.47 10.35
CA PHE A 211 -16.16 9.83 8.95
C PHE A 211 -17.62 9.76 8.51
N PHE A 212 -18.51 9.22 9.33
CA PHE A 212 -19.92 9.06 8.97
C PHE A 212 -20.89 9.65 9.99
N SER A 213 -20.42 10.39 10.98
CA SER A 213 -21.23 11.19 11.89
C SER A 213 -21.81 12.41 11.20
N ASP A 214 -22.89 12.98 11.75
CA ASP A 214 -23.55 14.15 11.16
C ASP A 214 -23.00 15.48 11.67
N ILE A 215 -22.64 15.55 12.93
CA ILE A 215 -22.10 16.73 13.58
C ILE A 215 -20.91 16.37 14.51
N SER A 216 -20.13 17.35 14.89
CA SER A 216 -18.95 17.15 15.75
C SER A 216 -19.29 16.55 17.12
N GLU A 217 -20.46 16.85 17.69
CA GLU A 217 -20.90 16.24 18.95
C GLU A 217 -21.12 14.73 18.84
N ASP A 218 -21.62 14.24 17.70
CA ASP A 218 -21.83 12.82 17.50
C ASP A 218 -20.50 12.10 17.34
N VAL A 219 -19.53 12.71 16.64
CA VAL A 219 -18.15 12.21 16.58
C VAL A 219 -17.59 12.06 18.00
N TYR A 220 -17.65 13.12 18.79
CA TYR A 220 -17.11 13.12 20.16
C TYR A 220 -17.75 12.05 21.03
N LYS A 221 -19.10 11.98 21.06
CA LYS A 221 -19.84 10.99 21.86
C LYS A 221 -19.56 9.56 21.42
N ALA A 222 -19.45 9.31 20.11
CA ALA A 222 -19.14 8.00 19.60
C ALA A 222 -17.71 7.56 19.96
N LEU A 223 -16.72 8.43 19.81
CA LEU A 223 -15.34 8.15 20.22
C LEU A 223 -15.22 7.96 21.75
N GLN A 224 -15.96 8.75 22.54
CA GLN A 224 -15.95 8.63 24.00
C GLN A 224 -16.40 7.24 24.47
N LYS A 225 -17.38 6.64 23.80
CA LYS A 225 -17.83 5.26 24.08
C LYS A 225 -16.74 4.22 23.90
N GLU A 226 -15.81 4.44 22.98
CA GLU A 226 -14.74 3.49 22.64
C GLU A 226 -13.47 3.71 23.50
N THR A 227 -13.42 4.74 24.35
CA THR A 227 -12.22 5.12 25.14
C THR A 227 -11.65 3.95 25.93
N ALA A 228 -12.51 3.14 26.56
CA ALA A 228 -12.06 2.01 27.37
C ALA A 228 -11.35 0.94 26.53
N LEU A 229 -11.88 0.63 25.34
CA LEU A 229 -11.28 -0.35 24.42
C LEU A 229 -9.98 0.18 23.79
N VAL A 230 -9.96 1.46 23.42
CA VAL A 230 -8.73 2.11 22.90
C VAL A 230 -7.64 2.06 23.96
N ASN A 231 -7.93 2.49 25.21
CA ASN A 231 -6.95 2.47 26.30
C ASN A 231 -6.47 1.03 26.60
N ALA A 232 -7.37 0.04 26.58
CA ALA A 232 -7.01 -1.35 26.79
C ALA A 232 -6.04 -1.88 25.70
N PHE A 233 -6.23 -1.48 24.45
CA PHE A 233 -5.30 -1.82 23.37
C PHE A 233 -3.91 -1.20 23.62
N TRP A 234 -3.86 0.09 23.97
CA TRP A 234 -2.60 0.81 24.20
C TRP A 234 -1.90 0.44 25.52
N THR A 235 -2.56 -0.28 26.44
CA THR A 235 -1.92 -0.74 27.68
C THR A 235 -0.72 -1.63 27.35
N GLY A 236 0.47 -1.24 27.85
CA GLY A 236 1.73 -1.94 27.63
C GLY A 236 2.44 -1.59 26.31
N ILE A 237 1.90 -0.66 25.51
CA ILE A 237 2.59 -0.07 24.35
C ILE A 237 3.15 1.29 24.76
N GLU A 238 4.46 1.44 24.69
CA GLU A 238 5.11 2.69 25.05
C GLU A 238 5.02 3.73 23.93
N ARG A 239 4.98 5.02 24.30
CA ARG A 239 4.80 6.11 23.31
C ARG A 239 5.89 6.18 22.25
N PHE A 240 7.11 5.79 22.57
CA PHE A 240 8.19 5.77 21.56
C PHE A 240 7.92 4.78 20.42
N GLU A 241 7.05 3.79 20.62
CA GLU A 241 6.65 2.86 19.55
C GLU A 241 5.80 3.53 18.47
N ILE A 242 5.08 4.60 18.82
CA ILE A 242 4.40 5.43 17.80
C ILE A 242 5.46 6.13 16.93
N ASP A 243 6.49 6.72 17.53
CA ASP A 243 7.57 7.37 16.78
C ASP A 243 8.35 6.36 15.93
N ARG A 244 8.59 5.16 16.45
CA ARG A 244 9.21 4.07 15.72
C ARG A 244 8.34 3.62 14.54
N TYR A 245 7.05 3.44 14.75
CA TYR A 245 6.10 3.11 13.68
C TYR A 245 6.08 4.16 12.59
N VAL A 246 5.96 5.43 12.95
CA VAL A 246 5.91 6.55 12.00
C VAL A 246 7.21 6.66 11.20
N LYS A 247 8.38 6.35 11.80
CA LYS A 247 9.68 6.38 11.10
C LYS A 247 9.85 5.23 10.11
N PHE A 248 9.46 4.01 10.44
CA PHE A 248 9.72 2.84 9.59
C PHE A 248 8.77 1.65 9.79
N GLY A 249 7.87 1.69 10.75
CA GLY A 249 6.97 0.58 11.06
C GLY A 249 5.90 0.32 10.02
N THR A 250 5.74 1.20 9.03
CA THR A 250 4.86 0.99 7.88
C THR A 250 5.36 -0.10 6.92
N LEU A 251 6.63 -0.52 7.04
CA LEU A 251 7.24 -1.58 6.21
C LEU A 251 7.49 -2.86 7.05
N PRO A 252 6.91 -4.01 6.67
CA PRO A 252 6.98 -5.26 7.45
C PRO A 252 8.40 -5.71 7.80
N PHE A 253 9.34 -5.61 6.88
CA PHE A 253 10.73 -6.05 7.11
C PHE A 253 11.45 -5.23 8.19
N ALA A 254 11.03 -3.98 8.43
CA ALA A 254 11.66 -3.10 9.41
C ALA A 254 11.24 -3.38 10.86
N ILE A 255 10.16 -4.15 11.09
CA ILE A 255 9.55 -4.31 12.43
C ILE A 255 10.55 -4.88 13.45
N ARG A 256 11.31 -5.89 13.07
CA ARG A 256 12.15 -6.69 13.97
C ARG A 256 13.62 -6.28 13.98
N ILE A 257 14.03 -5.41 13.06
CA ILE A 257 15.40 -4.91 13.01
C ILE A 257 15.58 -3.85 14.10
N GLN A 258 16.54 -4.05 14.98
CA GLN A 258 16.81 -3.10 16.07
C GLN A 258 17.69 -1.92 15.62
N ASN A 259 18.64 -2.18 14.73
CA ASN A 259 19.57 -1.16 14.27
C ASN A 259 18.93 -0.27 13.20
N GLU A 260 18.66 0.98 13.55
CA GLU A 260 18.03 1.97 12.65
C GLU A 260 18.85 2.21 11.37
N SER A 261 20.17 2.24 11.45
CA SER A 261 21.04 2.42 10.27
C SER A 261 20.87 1.27 9.27
N THR A 262 20.71 0.04 9.77
CA THR A 262 20.42 -1.13 8.93
C THR A 262 19.05 -1.01 8.27
N ILE A 263 18.03 -0.54 9.00
CA ILE A 263 16.70 -0.31 8.45
C ILE A 263 16.76 0.69 7.30
N TYR A 264 17.40 1.84 7.50
CA TYR A 264 17.50 2.87 6.45
C TYR A 264 18.27 2.39 5.23
N LYS A 265 19.34 1.59 5.41
CA LYS A 265 20.04 0.97 4.29
C LYS A 265 19.11 0.04 3.48
N GLN A 266 18.30 -0.78 4.14
CA GLN A 266 17.37 -1.67 3.45
C GLN A 266 16.26 -0.87 2.74
N ILE A 267 15.74 0.19 3.37
CA ILE A 267 14.74 1.06 2.73
C ILE A 267 15.34 1.73 1.48
N SER A 268 16.61 2.18 1.55
CA SER A 268 17.31 2.73 0.39
C SER A 268 17.42 1.71 -0.75
N GLN A 269 17.82 0.47 -0.45
CA GLN A 269 17.88 -0.61 -1.45
C GLN A 269 16.53 -0.92 -2.10
N VAL A 270 15.43 -0.86 -1.31
CA VAL A 270 14.08 -1.00 -1.84
C VAL A 270 13.75 0.16 -2.78
N MET A 271 14.10 1.40 -2.40
CA MET A 271 13.86 2.57 -3.24
C MET A 271 14.70 2.55 -4.52
N ASP A 272 15.98 2.16 -4.45
CA ASP A 272 16.83 1.96 -5.63
C ASP A 272 16.21 0.93 -6.58
N ALA A 273 15.70 -0.18 -6.04
CA ALA A 273 15.01 -1.19 -6.85
C ALA A 273 13.70 -0.67 -7.47
N VAL A 274 12.96 0.21 -6.78
CA VAL A 274 11.77 0.87 -7.35
C VAL A 274 12.17 1.77 -8.52
N ILE A 275 13.21 2.57 -8.36
CA ILE A 275 13.70 3.48 -9.41
C ILE A 275 14.21 2.69 -10.62
N ASP A 276 15.12 1.75 -10.39
CA ASP A 276 15.83 1.04 -11.46
C ASP A 276 14.97 0.00 -12.17
N LYS A 277 14.01 -0.60 -11.47
CA LYS A 277 13.25 -1.74 -12.00
C LYS A 277 11.79 -1.41 -12.29
N ASP A 278 11.13 -0.62 -11.43
CA ASP A 278 9.70 -0.36 -11.55
C ASP A 278 9.44 0.93 -12.35
N VAL A 279 10.08 2.04 -11.98
CA VAL A 279 9.92 3.34 -12.66
C VAL A 279 10.55 3.31 -14.05
N ALA A 280 11.75 2.74 -14.19
CA ALA A 280 12.44 2.63 -15.48
C ALA A 280 11.68 1.80 -16.52
N LYS A 281 10.79 0.88 -16.10
CA LYS A 281 9.93 0.10 -17.02
C LYS A 281 8.69 0.85 -17.47
N LEU A 282 8.17 1.76 -16.66
CA LEU A 282 6.97 2.52 -16.98
C LEU A 282 7.24 3.61 -18.02
N ASN A 283 8.45 4.17 -18.01
CA ASN A 283 8.88 5.22 -18.93
C ASN A 283 10.34 4.99 -19.32
N THR A 284 10.66 5.16 -20.58
CA THR A 284 12.04 5.16 -21.07
C THR A 284 12.73 6.46 -20.67
N PHE A 285 13.29 6.50 -19.46
CA PHE A 285 14.15 7.59 -19.04
C PHE A 285 15.58 7.36 -19.55
N ASP A 286 16.25 8.43 -19.96
CA ASP A 286 17.65 8.34 -20.33
C ASP A 286 18.55 8.07 -19.11
N LYS A 287 19.77 7.61 -19.37
CA LYS A 287 20.75 7.28 -18.31
C LYS A 287 21.13 8.49 -17.44
N GLN A 288 20.91 9.72 -17.91
CA GLN A 288 21.21 10.94 -17.16
C GLN A 288 20.06 11.33 -16.23
N THR A 289 18.84 10.92 -16.55
CA THR A 289 17.64 11.19 -15.75
C THR A 289 17.54 10.28 -14.52
N LEU A 290 17.89 8.99 -14.61
CA LEU A 290 17.75 8.03 -13.51
C LEU A 290 18.38 8.50 -12.18
N PRO A 291 19.64 9.01 -12.14
CA PRO A 291 20.23 9.49 -10.88
C PRO A 291 19.50 10.69 -10.29
N LYS A 292 18.80 11.49 -11.12
CA LYS A 292 18.05 12.67 -10.69
C LYS A 292 16.70 12.31 -10.05
N LEU A 293 16.20 11.09 -10.23
CA LEU A 293 14.96 10.63 -9.63
C LEU A 293 15.06 10.61 -8.10
N SER A 294 16.17 10.12 -7.54
CA SER A 294 16.43 10.17 -6.10
C SER A 294 16.55 11.62 -5.59
N GLN A 295 17.16 12.53 -6.38
CA GLN A 295 17.22 13.96 -6.02
C GLN A 295 15.83 14.59 -5.98
N LEU A 296 14.94 14.21 -6.89
CA LEU A 296 13.56 14.69 -6.91
C LEU A 296 12.78 14.21 -5.69
N LEU A 297 12.89 12.94 -5.32
CA LEU A 297 12.29 12.40 -4.10
C LEU A 297 12.86 13.05 -2.84
N TYR A 298 14.17 13.31 -2.82
CA TYR A 298 14.80 14.08 -1.74
C TYR A 298 14.21 15.49 -1.62
N ALA A 299 14.08 16.21 -2.73
CA ALA A 299 13.46 17.54 -2.73
C ALA A 299 11.99 17.50 -2.23
N LEU A 300 11.24 16.47 -2.63
CA LEU A 300 9.87 16.23 -2.15
C LEU A 300 9.81 15.83 -0.66
N SER A 301 10.82 15.16 -0.14
CA SER A 301 10.84 14.82 1.29
C SER A 301 10.85 16.07 2.18
N GLY A 302 11.53 17.12 1.74
CA GLY A 302 11.60 18.40 2.45
C GLY A 302 10.40 19.33 2.27
N ALA A 303 9.61 19.15 1.19
CA ALA A 303 8.52 20.07 0.84
C ALA A 303 7.34 19.31 0.22
N ASP A 304 6.19 19.31 0.89
CA ASP A 304 5.01 18.55 0.46
C ASP A 304 4.31 19.16 -0.75
N ILE A 305 4.27 20.50 -0.80
CA ILE A 305 3.62 21.28 -1.86
C ILE A 305 4.71 21.95 -2.68
N VAL A 306 4.98 21.41 -3.87
CA VAL A 306 6.01 21.95 -4.75
C VAL A 306 5.48 22.04 -6.17
N SER A 307 5.74 23.17 -6.83
CA SER A 307 5.41 23.30 -8.25
C SER A 307 6.40 22.51 -9.12
N VAL A 308 5.91 21.99 -10.23
CA VAL A 308 6.74 21.27 -11.23
C VAL A 308 7.92 22.14 -11.69
N VAL A 309 7.72 23.44 -11.86
CA VAL A 309 8.77 24.38 -12.26
C VAL A 309 9.89 24.44 -11.23
N LYS A 310 9.55 24.56 -9.93
CA LYS A 310 10.55 24.60 -8.85
C LYS A 310 11.33 23.28 -8.74
N LEU A 311 10.65 22.14 -8.95
CA LEU A 311 11.33 20.84 -9.00
C LEU A 311 12.25 20.73 -10.20
N ALA A 312 11.83 21.21 -11.36
CA ALA A 312 12.62 21.23 -12.59
C ALA A 312 13.91 22.04 -12.40
N ASP A 313 13.82 23.23 -11.84
CA ASP A 313 14.97 24.09 -11.53
C ASP A 313 15.93 23.41 -10.53
N THR A 314 15.38 22.80 -9.46
CA THR A 314 16.18 22.14 -8.42
C THR A 314 16.94 20.91 -8.95
N THR A 315 16.29 20.11 -9.80
CA THR A 315 16.84 18.84 -10.31
C THR A 315 17.56 19.01 -11.66
N ARG A 316 17.47 20.18 -12.27
CA ARG A 316 17.96 20.45 -13.63
C ARG A 316 17.36 19.47 -14.66
N LEU A 317 16.08 19.17 -14.51
CA LEU A 317 15.26 18.44 -15.45
C LEU A 317 14.31 19.42 -16.14
N ASP A 318 13.85 19.10 -17.35
CA ASP A 318 12.77 19.88 -17.94
C ASP A 318 11.43 19.60 -17.24
N PRO A 319 10.47 20.57 -17.23
CA PRO A 319 9.20 20.40 -16.52
C PRO A 319 8.35 19.22 -17.03
N ARG A 320 8.47 18.83 -18.30
CA ARG A 320 7.75 17.69 -18.87
C ARG A 320 8.30 16.39 -18.29
N THR A 321 9.63 16.25 -18.22
CA THR A 321 10.28 15.09 -17.59
C THR A 321 9.91 15.00 -16.12
N VAL A 322 9.92 16.11 -15.37
CA VAL A 322 9.47 16.12 -13.95
C VAL A 322 8.03 15.60 -13.82
N THR A 323 7.11 16.04 -14.69
CA THR A 323 5.72 15.56 -14.69
C THR A 323 5.66 14.06 -14.95
N GLN A 324 6.40 13.54 -15.93
CA GLN A 324 6.45 12.12 -16.23
C GLN A 324 7.03 11.27 -15.06
N VAL A 325 8.03 11.82 -14.37
CA VAL A 325 8.62 11.18 -13.19
C VAL A 325 7.63 11.14 -12.03
N LEU A 326 6.93 12.24 -11.75
CA LEU A 326 5.90 12.29 -10.72
C LEU A 326 4.77 11.31 -11.01
N ASP A 327 4.30 11.26 -12.26
CA ASP A 327 3.30 10.28 -12.70
C ASP A 327 3.79 8.83 -12.54
N ALA A 328 5.06 8.57 -12.81
CA ALA A 328 5.64 7.24 -12.61
C ALA A 328 5.72 6.86 -11.11
N PHE A 329 6.08 7.82 -10.23
CA PHE A 329 6.08 7.57 -8.79
C PHE A 329 4.66 7.39 -8.21
N GLU A 330 3.66 8.07 -8.75
CA GLU A 330 2.26 7.84 -8.41
C GLU A 330 1.80 6.44 -8.87
N LYS A 331 2.15 6.06 -10.09
CA LYS A 331 1.84 4.75 -10.68
C LYS A 331 2.53 3.58 -9.96
N THR A 332 3.73 3.79 -9.45
CA THR A 332 4.45 2.79 -8.63
C THR A 332 4.04 2.83 -7.16
N GLU A 333 3.08 3.68 -6.81
CA GLU A 333 2.57 3.86 -5.44
C GLU A 333 3.62 4.36 -4.43
N VAL A 334 4.74 4.92 -4.90
CA VAL A 334 5.71 5.60 -4.01
C VAL A 334 5.14 6.89 -3.46
N LEU A 335 4.44 7.64 -4.31
CA LEU A 335 3.81 8.90 -3.97
C LEU A 335 2.28 8.82 -4.07
N LEU A 336 1.62 9.47 -3.14
CA LEU A 336 0.21 9.79 -3.17
C LEU A 336 0.05 11.26 -3.57
N ARG A 337 -0.61 11.52 -4.69
CA ARG A 337 -0.93 12.85 -5.12
C ARG A 337 -2.26 13.30 -4.54
N VAL A 338 -2.24 14.42 -3.81
CA VAL A 338 -3.44 15.07 -3.26
C VAL A 338 -3.65 16.40 -4.00
N LEU A 339 -4.79 16.55 -4.64
CA LEU A 339 -5.13 17.74 -5.41
C LEU A 339 -5.57 18.89 -4.49
N PRO A 340 -5.34 20.15 -4.88
CA PRO A 340 -5.88 21.28 -4.14
C PRO A 340 -7.41 21.31 -4.25
N TYR A 341 -8.08 21.71 -3.17
CA TYR A 341 -9.53 21.90 -3.16
C TYR A 341 -9.94 23.06 -4.09
N GLY A 342 -11.02 22.86 -4.85
CA GLY A 342 -11.58 23.87 -5.74
C GLY A 342 -12.16 23.30 -7.05
N ALA A 343 -12.60 24.18 -7.95
CA ALA A 343 -13.10 23.77 -9.26
C ALA A 343 -11.98 23.09 -10.10
N HIS A 344 -12.34 22.19 -11.00
CA HIS A 344 -11.41 21.41 -11.82
C HIS A 344 -10.29 22.24 -12.47
N TYR A 345 -10.64 23.39 -13.04
CA TYR A 345 -9.65 24.30 -13.66
C TYR A 345 -8.64 24.86 -12.65
N SER A 346 -9.09 25.17 -11.44
CA SER A 346 -8.25 25.64 -10.34
C SER A 346 -7.33 24.53 -9.82
N GLN A 347 -7.81 23.29 -9.78
CA GLN A 347 -7.03 22.13 -9.34
C GLN A 347 -5.83 21.85 -10.26
N VAL A 348 -6.00 22.05 -11.58
CA VAL A 348 -4.91 21.83 -12.55
C VAL A 348 -3.85 22.93 -12.47
N LYS A 349 -4.22 24.16 -12.13
CA LYS A 349 -3.29 25.32 -12.08
C LYS A 349 -2.46 25.40 -10.81
N LYS A 350 -3.01 24.95 -9.69
CA LYS A 350 -2.33 25.01 -8.39
C LYS A 350 -1.41 23.81 -8.19
N PRO A 351 -0.32 23.94 -7.41
CA PRO A 351 0.54 22.81 -7.08
C PRO A 351 -0.25 21.68 -6.41
N SER A 352 0.10 20.44 -6.71
CA SER A 352 -0.39 19.28 -5.96
C SER A 352 0.44 19.08 -4.69
N LYS A 353 -0.15 18.47 -3.67
CA LYS A 353 0.55 17.98 -2.49
C LYS A 353 0.98 16.52 -2.78
N TYR A 354 2.23 16.19 -2.48
CA TYR A 354 2.77 14.84 -2.65
C TYR A 354 3.15 14.26 -1.30
N LEU A 355 2.50 13.18 -0.92
CA LEU A 355 2.78 12.41 0.27
C LEU A 355 3.49 11.13 -0.11
N PHE A 356 4.39 10.63 0.74
CA PHE A 356 4.93 9.29 0.57
C PHE A 356 3.91 8.27 1.07
N THR A 357 3.60 7.27 0.28
CA THR A 357 2.65 6.20 0.66
C THR A 357 3.13 5.41 1.88
N SER A 358 4.44 5.35 2.07
CA SER A 358 5.08 4.89 3.31
C SER A 358 5.92 6.02 3.90
N SER A 359 5.61 6.44 5.13
CA SER A 359 6.39 7.46 5.86
C SER A 359 7.86 7.06 6.03
N ALA A 360 8.15 5.76 6.00
CA ALA A 360 9.51 5.23 6.09
C ALA A 360 10.41 5.71 4.92
N TYR A 361 9.85 5.92 3.74
CA TYR A 361 10.61 6.46 2.60
C TYR A 361 11.02 7.90 2.85
N ARG A 362 10.12 8.74 3.34
CA ARG A 362 10.44 10.13 3.72
C ARG A 362 11.48 10.15 4.84
N ALA A 363 11.30 9.34 5.88
CA ALA A 363 12.23 9.24 7.01
C ALA A 363 13.64 8.83 6.57
N MET A 364 13.75 7.92 5.60
CA MET A 364 15.04 7.53 5.02
C MET A 364 15.78 8.73 4.42
N TYR A 365 15.11 9.57 3.63
CA TYR A 365 15.76 10.74 3.02
C TYR A 365 16.27 11.75 4.06
N TYR A 366 15.55 11.94 5.17
CA TYR A 366 16.04 12.78 6.27
C TYR A 366 17.29 12.20 6.96
N ASN A 367 17.44 10.88 7.02
CA ASN A 367 18.54 10.23 7.73
C ASN A 367 19.77 9.95 6.86
N LEU A 368 19.61 9.60 5.57
CA LEU A 368 20.72 9.25 4.69
C LEU A 368 21.56 10.46 4.28
N VAL A 369 20.98 11.65 4.21
CA VAL A 369 21.68 12.86 3.73
C VAL A 369 22.40 13.59 4.85
N GLY A 370 22.45 13.00 6.05
CA GLY A 370 23.11 13.63 7.21
C GLY A 370 22.43 14.94 7.60
N SER A 371 21.12 15.05 7.37
CA SER A 371 20.34 16.20 7.78
C SER A 371 20.51 16.38 9.28
N ILE A 372 21.02 17.54 9.67
CA ILE A 372 21.15 17.96 11.08
C ILE A 372 19.76 18.24 11.67
N GLU A 373 18.71 18.08 10.85
CA GLU A 373 17.35 18.37 11.26
C GLU A 373 16.88 17.32 12.27
N GLN A 374 16.51 17.80 13.46
CA GLN A 374 16.03 16.93 14.52
C GLN A 374 14.67 16.32 14.14
N TYR A 375 14.44 15.09 14.54
CA TYR A 375 13.18 14.36 14.31
C TYR A 375 11.93 15.19 14.61
N GLU A 376 11.96 15.97 15.68
CA GLU A 376 10.86 16.85 16.09
C GLU A 376 10.44 17.85 14.99
N ASN A 377 11.34 18.23 14.11
CA ASN A 377 11.05 19.22 13.06
C ASN A 377 10.33 18.61 11.86
N TYR A 378 10.54 17.31 11.56
CA TYR A 378 9.93 16.67 10.40
C TYR A 378 8.90 15.59 10.74
N LYS A 379 8.73 15.21 11.99
CA LYS A 379 7.74 14.19 12.39
C LYS A 379 6.31 14.53 11.99
N GLY A 380 5.95 15.81 11.90
CA GLY A 380 4.66 16.25 11.40
C GLY A 380 4.40 15.78 9.97
N LYS A 381 5.43 15.90 9.10
CA LYS A 381 5.33 15.44 7.70
C LYS A 381 5.22 13.91 7.59
N LEU A 382 5.92 13.17 8.46
CA LEU A 382 5.77 11.72 8.53
C LEU A 382 4.35 11.32 8.97
N LEU A 383 3.77 12.08 9.89
CA LEU A 383 2.39 11.84 10.31
C LEU A 383 1.39 12.13 9.18
N GLU A 384 1.61 13.20 8.41
CA GLU A 384 0.79 13.49 7.23
C GLU A 384 0.87 12.35 6.21
N ASP A 385 2.05 11.76 5.97
CA ASP A 385 2.22 10.58 5.11
C ASP A 385 1.40 9.39 5.67
N VAL A 386 1.52 9.10 6.97
CA VAL A 386 0.75 8.05 7.63
C VAL A 386 -0.75 8.30 7.49
N MET A 387 -1.22 9.51 7.77
CA MET A 387 -2.65 9.84 7.65
C MET A 387 -3.14 9.73 6.21
N GLY A 388 -2.37 10.20 5.23
CA GLY A 388 -2.67 10.03 3.81
C GLY A 388 -2.79 8.57 3.42
N MET A 389 -1.88 7.72 3.88
CA MET A 389 -1.91 6.27 3.67
C MET A 389 -3.19 5.65 4.29
N TYR A 390 -3.55 6.01 5.52
CA TYR A 390 -4.79 5.53 6.15
C TYR A 390 -6.04 5.95 5.39
N LEU A 391 -6.13 7.23 5.00
CA LEU A 391 -7.25 7.73 4.21
C LEU A 391 -7.36 7.00 2.87
N MET A 392 -6.22 6.75 2.21
CA MET A 392 -6.18 5.98 0.97
C MET A 392 -6.60 4.52 1.17
N ARG A 393 -6.11 3.86 2.24
CA ARG A 393 -6.50 2.48 2.61
C ARG A 393 -7.99 2.36 2.88
N LEU A 394 -8.55 3.29 3.65
CA LEU A 394 -9.96 3.24 4.06
C LEU A 394 -10.93 3.53 2.91
N PHE A 395 -10.48 4.30 1.93
CA PHE A 395 -11.36 4.93 0.98
C PHE A 395 -10.94 4.78 -0.49
N GLY A 396 -9.69 4.57 -0.80
CA GLY A 396 -9.17 4.59 -2.18
C GLY A 396 -9.58 3.41 -3.07
N SER A 397 -10.09 2.31 -2.52
CA SER A 397 -10.37 1.09 -3.29
C SER A 397 -11.84 0.66 -3.33
N LYS A 398 -12.67 1.14 -2.44
CA LYS A 398 -14.07 0.69 -2.34
C LYS A 398 -15.03 1.85 -2.11
N LEU A 399 -15.87 2.10 -3.10
CA LEU A 399 -17.21 2.72 -2.99
C LEU A 399 -17.33 3.87 -1.97
N GLY A 400 -17.37 5.09 -2.43
CA GLY A 400 -17.95 6.17 -1.65
C GLY A 400 -17.06 7.36 -1.40
N ILE A 401 -15.79 7.35 -1.85
CA ILE A 401 -15.03 8.58 -1.84
C ILE A 401 -14.91 9.13 -3.20
N THR A 402 -15.21 10.34 -3.21
CA THR A 402 -15.12 11.11 -4.39
C THR A 402 -13.86 11.90 -4.50
N SER A 403 -13.36 12.42 -3.41
CA SER A 403 -12.10 13.16 -3.47
C SER A 403 -11.46 13.32 -2.10
N LEU A 404 -10.17 13.11 -2.06
CA LEU A 404 -9.27 13.58 -1.02
C LEU A 404 -8.52 14.79 -1.62
N THR A 405 -8.71 15.97 -1.01
CA THR A 405 -8.06 17.21 -1.44
C THR A 405 -7.41 17.89 -0.24
N TYR A 406 -6.65 18.98 -0.47
CA TYR A 406 -6.07 19.79 0.59
C TYR A 406 -6.39 21.28 0.38
N ASP A 407 -6.35 22.09 1.42
CA ASP A 407 -6.49 23.53 1.27
C ASP A 407 -5.15 24.19 0.93
N SER A 408 -5.07 24.77 -0.26
CA SER A 408 -3.86 25.41 -0.78
C SER A 408 -3.58 26.83 -0.22
N ALA A 409 -4.37 27.31 0.74
CA ALA A 409 -4.12 28.58 1.43
C ALA A 409 -2.94 28.43 2.42
N GLU A 410 -2.31 29.54 2.81
CA GLU A 410 -1.16 29.55 3.73
C GLU A 410 -1.45 28.91 5.10
N LEU A 411 -2.70 29.06 5.58
CA LEU A 411 -3.22 28.43 6.79
C LEU A 411 -4.32 27.42 6.44
N GLY A 412 -4.16 26.66 5.36
CA GLY A 412 -5.08 25.65 4.93
C GLY A 412 -4.84 24.32 5.65
N ALA A 413 -5.90 23.53 5.83
CA ALA A 413 -5.81 22.21 6.44
C ALA A 413 -5.20 21.18 5.49
N ASP A 414 -4.60 20.13 6.08
CA ASP A 414 -3.89 19.07 5.37
C ASP A 414 -4.77 18.25 4.46
N PHE A 415 -6.01 17.97 4.87
CA PHE A 415 -6.94 17.14 4.12
C PHE A 415 -8.37 17.66 4.18
N ILE A 416 -9.06 17.56 3.07
CA ILE A 416 -10.50 17.73 2.93
C ILE A 416 -11.02 16.44 2.32
N LEU A 417 -11.77 15.68 3.11
CA LEU A 417 -12.37 14.42 2.71
C LEU A 417 -13.83 14.64 2.36
N GLU A 418 -14.22 14.32 1.14
CA GLU A 418 -15.61 14.35 0.71
C GLU A 418 -16.16 12.93 0.58
N THR A 419 -17.19 12.59 1.35
CA THR A 419 -17.83 11.27 1.34
C THR A 419 -19.14 11.31 0.55
N LYS A 420 -19.31 10.41 -0.44
CA LYS A 420 -20.57 10.23 -1.17
C LYS A 420 -21.37 9.05 -0.60
N PRO A 421 -22.70 9.00 -0.79
CA PRO A 421 -23.58 9.86 -1.57
C PRO A 421 -24.21 11.02 -0.78
N GLN A 422 -24.02 11.12 0.53
CA GLN A 422 -24.72 12.10 1.37
C GLN A 422 -23.99 13.45 1.53
N GLY A 423 -22.89 13.65 0.80
CA GLY A 423 -22.29 14.94 0.55
C GLY A 423 -21.93 15.77 1.78
N GLY A 424 -20.95 15.34 2.56
CA GLY A 424 -20.37 16.18 3.61
C GLY A 424 -18.86 16.25 3.44
N LYS A 425 -18.28 17.43 3.68
CA LYS A 425 -16.83 17.62 3.69
C LYS A 425 -16.32 17.61 5.11
N ILE A 426 -15.36 16.76 5.38
CA ILE A 426 -14.70 16.67 6.67
C ILE A 426 -13.30 17.26 6.50
N VAL A 427 -12.97 18.23 7.33
CA VAL A 427 -11.65 18.87 7.33
C VAL A 427 -10.78 18.19 8.38
N ILE A 428 -9.58 17.77 7.97
CA ILE A 428 -8.68 17.00 8.83
C ILE A 428 -7.31 17.66 8.83
N GLU A 429 -6.75 17.85 10.03
CA GLU A 429 -5.42 18.41 10.23
C GLU A 429 -4.58 17.51 11.11
N ALA A 430 -3.30 17.34 10.75
CA ALA A 430 -2.30 16.62 11.53
C ALA A 430 -1.57 17.54 12.50
N GLY A 431 -2.02 17.60 13.73
CA GLY A 431 -1.44 18.45 14.76
C GLY A 431 -0.36 17.76 15.60
N MET A 432 0.93 18.02 15.35
CA MET A 432 2.02 17.48 16.18
C MET A 432 2.66 18.55 17.05
N GLY A 433 2.80 18.24 18.36
CA GLY A 433 3.59 19.03 19.31
C GLY A 433 3.03 20.41 19.66
N LYS A 434 3.89 21.43 19.73
CA LYS A 434 3.57 22.80 20.17
C LYS A 434 2.64 23.59 19.25
N LYS A 435 2.28 23.05 18.07
CA LYS A 435 1.48 23.72 17.05
C LYS A 435 -0.03 23.48 17.16
N LYS A 436 -0.54 23.01 18.31
CA LYS A 436 -1.98 22.71 18.47
C LYS A 436 -2.90 23.86 18.09
N GLN A 437 -2.61 25.09 18.55
CA GLN A 437 -3.42 26.27 18.24
C GLN A 437 -3.43 26.54 16.73
N ARG A 438 -2.26 26.50 16.08
CA ARG A 438 -2.17 26.72 14.65
C ARG A 438 -2.96 25.69 13.84
N GLY A 439 -2.86 24.38 14.21
CA GLY A 439 -3.63 23.33 13.55
C GLY A 439 -5.14 23.51 13.76
N PHE A 440 -5.56 23.94 14.92
CA PHE A 440 -6.95 24.29 15.20
C PHE A 440 -7.44 25.44 14.29
N ASP A 441 -6.67 26.52 14.19
CA ASP A 441 -6.99 27.67 13.33
C ASP A 441 -7.07 27.25 11.84
N GLN A 442 -6.20 26.33 11.39
CA GLN A 442 -6.23 25.78 10.05
C GLN A 442 -7.54 25.02 9.77
N VAL A 443 -7.97 24.20 10.71
CA VAL A 443 -9.25 23.47 10.60
C VAL A 443 -10.42 24.44 10.51
N VAL A 444 -10.51 25.42 11.42
CA VAL A 444 -11.62 26.39 11.49
C VAL A 444 -11.69 27.23 10.21
N ASN A 445 -10.55 27.75 9.75
CA ASN A 445 -10.48 28.55 8.54
C ASN A 445 -10.92 27.76 7.30
N THR A 446 -10.44 26.51 7.20
CA THR A 446 -10.81 25.66 6.06
C THR A 446 -12.27 25.23 6.14
N LEU A 447 -12.82 24.90 7.33
CA LEU A 447 -14.23 24.56 7.52
C LEU A 447 -15.15 25.66 6.98
N SER A 448 -14.92 26.91 7.36
CA SER A 448 -15.70 28.04 6.89
C SER A 448 -15.64 28.20 5.39
N LYS A 449 -14.46 28.00 4.79
CA LYS A 449 -14.22 28.17 3.35
C LYS A 449 -14.90 27.09 2.50
N VAL A 450 -14.94 25.84 3.00
CA VAL A 450 -15.46 24.71 2.22
C VAL A 450 -16.90 24.35 2.57
N GLU A 451 -17.50 25.06 3.52
CA GLU A 451 -18.81 24.72 4.11
C GLU A 451 -18.78 23.28 4.63
N GLY A 452 -17.75 22.98 5.45
CA GLY A 452 -17.49 21.66 5.95
C GLY A 452 -18.50 21.22 7.01
N LYS A 453 -18.71 19.91 7.11
CA LYS A 453 -19.65 19.29 8.05
C LYS A 453 -19.12 19.40 9.48
N TYR A 454 -17.84 19.10 9.69
CA TYR A 454 -17.09 19.25 10.92
C TYR A 454 -15.58 19.10 10.67
N GLY A 455 -14.77 19.48 11.67
CA GLY A 455 -13.33 19.37 11.66
C GLY A 455 -12.79 18.32 12.61
N LEU A 456 -11.66 17.71 12.23
CA LEU A 456 -10.90 16.77 13.04
C LEU A 456 -9.46 17.27 13.17
N LEU A 457 -9.02 17.56 14.39
CA LEU A 457 -7.61 17.81 14.71
C LEU A 457 -7.00 16.56 15.31
N VAL A 458 -6.29 15.78 14.50
CA VAL A 458 -5.63 14.53 14.93
C VAL A 458 -4.28 14.88 15.55
N SER A 459 -4.09 14.63 16.85
CA SER A 459 -2.88 15.06 17.55
C SER A 459 -2.53 14.17 18.75
N GLN A 460 -1.33 14.35 19.30
CA GLN A 460 -0.93 13.75 20.59
C GLN A 460 -1.60 14.50 21.77
N GLY A 461 -2.92 14.62 21.75
CA GLY A 461 -3.70 15.32 22.75
C GLY A 461 -4.79 14.45 23.33
N ASN A 462 -5.67 15.07 24.13
CA ASN A 462 -6.84 14.41 24.67
C ASN A 462 -8.02 14.55 23.72
N LEU A 463 -8.97 13.62 23.78
CA LEU A 463 -10.26 13.74 23.13
C LEU A 463 -11.01 14.94 23.68
N ALA A 464 -11.33 15.91 22.84
CA ALA A 464 -12.03 17.13 23.22
C ALA A 464 -12.94 17.62 22.10
N LEU A 465 -14.02 18.28 22.48
CA LEU A 465 -14.98 18.88 21.57
C LEU A 465 -14.97 20.39 21.74
N ASP A 466 -14.79 21.11 20.64
CA ASP A 466 -15.07 22.53 20.56
C ASP A 466 -16.36 22.71 19.72
N LYS A 467 -17.45 23.07 20.40
CA LYS A 467 -18.75 23.22 19.78
C LYS A 467 -18.85 24.48 18.91
N GLU A 468 -18.23 25.57 19.35
CA GLU A 468 -18.27 26.84 18.62
C GLU A 468 -17.50 26.73 17.31
N ALA A 469 -16.36 26.07 17.33
CA ALA A 469 -15.53 25.82 16.18
C ALA A 469 -16.00 24.61 15.33
N ASN A 470 -17.01 23.86 15.80
CA ASN A 470 -17.47 22.62 15.17
C ASN A 470 -16.32 21.64 14.87
N CYS A 471 -15.42 21.47 15.85
CA CYS A 471 -14.18 20.71 15.71
C CYS A 471 -13.99 19.72 16.85
N VAL A 472 -13.48 18.52 16.54
CA VAL A 472 -13.08 17.51 17.51
C VAL A 472 -11.58 17.33 17.49
N SER A 473 -10.93 17.52 18.66
CA SER A 473 -9.57 17.06 18.87
C SER A 473 -9.56 15.56 19.10
N VAL A 474 -8.95 14.82 18.20
CA VAL A 474 -8.89 13.36 18.20
C VAL A 474 -7.49 12.92 18.60
N PRO A 475 -7.32 12.14 19.68
CA PRO A 475 -6.03 11.55 19.99
C PRO A 475 -5.53 10.68 18.83
N LEU A 476 -4.23 10.77 18.53
CA LEU A 476 -3.59 9.97 17.48
C LEU A 476 -3.81 8.47 17.70
N GLU A 477 -3.89 8.06 18.96
CA GLU A 477 -4.15 6.68 19.40
C GLU A 477 -5.47 6.12 18.83
N TYR A 478 -6.50 6.94 18.63
CA TYR A 478 -7.75 6.52 18.01
C TYR A 478 -7.59 6.37 16.51
N PHE A 479 -6.92 7.33 15.86
CA PHE A 479 -6.73 7.34 14.42
C PHE A 479 -5.86 6.16 13.94
N LEU A 480 -4.86 5.79 14.70
CA LEU A 480 -3.95 4.69 14.38
C LEU A 480 -4.59 3.30 14.51
N LEU A 481 -5.79 3.19 15.06
CA LEU A 481 -6.55 1.92 15.17
C LEU A 481 -7.63 1.75 14.07
N LEU A 482 -7.59 2.59 13.02
CA LEU A 482 -8.50 2.51 11.88
C LEU A 482 -8.17 1.34 10.92
#